data_d19e22078fcbed9737459e71483797d2
#
_entry.id   d19e22078fcbed9737459e71483797d2
#
_cell.length_a   1.000
_cell.length_b   1.000
_cell.length_c   1.000
_cell.angle_alpha   90.00
_cell.angle_beta   90.00
_cell.angle_gamma   90.00
#
_symmetry.space_group_name_H-M   'P 1'
#
loop_
_entity.id
_entity.type
_entity.pdbx_description
1 polymer ?
#
loop_
_entity_poly.entity_id
_entity_poly.type
_entity_poly.pdbx_seq_one_letter_code
_entity_poly.pdbx_strand_id
1 'polypeptide(L)'
;MLIDDLKKSFMFARLSNNQLERVAQHAVRIMLDDGELLFQQHEPAGRFYLLLRGQIKLFRLGPNGNEKVIEIVTPCSTFAEALMFLERPTYPVGAQTLQAAEVISVDAADFARMLRESVDTCFMLMGDMSQRLRGLIREIDDLSLNSATCRVAGYLLTKSSPDGATFELEVPKQTLASRLSVQPETFSRIIRNLSEQGVLAVRGSRVEIGDREQLQQLANVCGQTDVSLADTFHYPCPPAKPRG
;
A
#
# COMPACT_ATOMS: atom_id res chain seq x y z
N MET A 1 -12.60 -10.36 -17.96
CA MET A 1 -11.22 -10.78 -17.58
C MET A 1 -10.24 -9.61 -17.50
N LEU A 2 -9.87 -8.91 -18.59
CA LEU A 2 -8.93 -7.75 -18.46
C LEU A 2 -9.56 -6.56 -17.73
N ILE A 3 -10.82 -6.25 -18.04
CA ILE A 3 -11.59 -5.19 -17.38
C ILE A 3 -11.74 -5.44 -15.85
N ASP A 4 -11.98 -6.67 -15.45
CA ASP A 4 -12.10 -7.01 -14.03
C ASP A 4 -10.77 -6.84 -13.29
N ASP A 5 -9.65 -7.08 -13.97
CA ASP A 5 -8.32 -6.85 -13.44
C ASP A 5 -8.00 -5.36 -13.33
N LEU A 6 -8.37 -4.56 -14.33
CA LEU A 6 -8.25 -3.10 -14.27
C LEU A 6 -9.02 -2.52 -13.07
N LYS A 7 -10.26 -2.94 -12.85
CA LYS A 7 -11.11 -2.48 -11.74
C LYS A 7 -10.51 -2.72 -10.33
N LYS A 8 -9.49 -3.57 -10.21
CA LYS A 8 -8.79 -3.80 -8.93
C LYS A 8 -7.95 -2.61 -8.49
N SER A 9 -7.59 -1.71 -9.39
CA SER A 9 -6.86 -0.48 -9.05
C SER A 9 -7.81 0.71 -8.92
N PHE A 10 -7.52 1.58 -7.96
CA PHE A 10 -8.29 2.81 -7.74
C PHE A 10 -8.37 3.69 -8.99
N MET A 11 -7.34 3.69 -9.83
CA MET A 11 -7.26 4.51 -11.04
C MET A 11 -8.34 4.15 -12.07
N PHE A 12 -8.76 2.90 -12.10
CA PHE A 12 -9.73 2.40 -13.09
C PHE A 12 -11.10 2.06 -12.48
N ALA A 13 -11.18 1.97 -11.14
CA ALA A 13 -12.37 1.47 -10.45
C ALA A 13 -13.65 2.29 -10.70
N ARG A 14 -13.50 3.60 -10.95
CA ARG A 14 -14.62 4.52 -11.20
C ARG A 14 -14.82 4.89 -12.66
N LEU A 15 -14.04 4.32 -13.56
CA LEU A 15 -14.24 4.53 -15.00
C LEU A 15 -15.55 3.89 -15.45
N SER A 16 -16.24 4.54 -16.40
CA SER A 16 -17.40 3.95 -17.06
C SER A 16 -17.01 2.70 -17.85
N ASN A 17 -18.00 1.86 -18.18
CA ASN A 17 -17.72 0.65 -18.97
C ASN A 17 -17.08 0.99 -20.33
N ASN A 18 -17.54 2.02 -21.01
CA ASN A 18 -16.98 2.45 -22.31
C ASN A 18 -15.51 2.90 -22.16
N GLN A 19 -15.18 3.60 -21.07
CA GLN A 19 -13.81 4.01 -20.78
C GLN A 19 -12.92 2.81 -20.46
N LEU A 20 -13.43 1.84 -19.70
CA LEU A 20 -12.71 0.61 -19.39
C LEU A 20 -12.49 -0.26 -20.64
N GLU A 21 -13.46 -0.34 -21.53
CA GLU A 21 -13.33 -1.02 -22.82
C GLU A 21 -12.25 -0.35 -23.69
N ARG A 22 -12.25 0.99 -23.77
CA ARG A 22 -11.21 1.75 -24.47
C ARG A 22 -9.82 1.48 -23.90
N VAL A 23 -9.67 1.53 -22.58
CA VAL A 23 -8.38 1.19 -21.93
C VAL A 23 -7.98 -0.24 -22.25
N ALA A 24 -8.90 -1.19 -22.16
CA ALA A 24 -8.64 -2.61 -22.42
C ALA A 24 -8.20 -2.88 -23.87
N GLN A 25 -8.71 -2.12 -24.86
CA GLN A 25 -8.32 -2.24 -26.25
C GLN A 25 -6.84 -1.90 -26.52
N HIS A 26 -6.28 -0.97 -25.72
CA HIS A 26 -4.90 -0.49 -25.85
C HIS A 26 -3.97 -1.06 -24.77
N ALA A 27 -4.50 -1.90 -23.87
CA ALA A 27 -3.75 -2.52 -22.79
C ALA A 27 -3.18 -3.87 -23.20
N VAL A 28 -1.97 -4.17 -22.71
CA VAL A 28 -1.28 -5.45 -22.97
C VAL A 28 -0.93 -6.08 -21.61
N ARG A 29 -1.23 -7.37 -21.49
CA ARG A 29 -0.80 -8.17 -20.34
C ARG A 29 0.61 -8.69 -20.60
N ILE A 30 1.51 -8.48 -19.65
CA ILE A 30 2.91 -8.88 -19.72
C ILE A 30 3.20 -9.78 -18.53
N MET A 31 3.81 -10.93 -18.79
CA MET A 31 4.38 -11.82 -17.80
C MET A 31 5.88 -11.58 -17.76
N LEU A 32 6.43 -11.45 -16.56
CA LEU A 32 7.83 -11.17 -16.32
C LEU A 32 8.41 -12.25 -15.39
N ASP A 33 9.59 -12.73 -15.71
CA ASP A 33 10.32 -13.65 -14.86
C ASP A 33 10.97 -12.94 -13.66
N ASP A 34 11.49 -13.70 -12.70
CA ASP A 34 12.23 -13.16 -11.56
C ASP A 34 13.51 -12.44 -12.02
N GLY A 35 13.76 -11.24 -11.51
CA GLY A 35 14.89 -10.40 -11.88
C GLY A 35 14.80 -9.74 -13.26
N GLU A 36 13.67 -9.88 -13.97
CA GLU A 36 13.50 -9.30 -15.32
C GLU A 36 13.30 -7.79 -15.26
N LEU A 37 13.97 -7.08 -16.16
CA LEU A 37 13.88 -5.63 -16.31
C LEU A 37 12.69 -5.26 -17.19
N LEU A 38 11.72 -4.50 -16.66
CA LEU A 38 10.56 -4.04 -17.41
C LEU A 38 10.86 -2.80 -18.25
N PHE A 39 11.63 -1.84 -17.69
CA PHE A 39 12.14 -0.65 -18.39
C PHE A 39 13.35 -0.06 -17.63
N GLN A 40 14.17 0.68 -18.35
CA GLN A 40 15.35 1.35 -17.81
C GLN A 40 15.09 2.83 -17.51
N GLN A 41 15.90 3.38 -16.58
CA GLN A 41 15.92 4.81 -16.34
C GLN A 41 16.34 5.56 -17.61
N HIS A 42 15.65 6.67 -17.92
CA HIS A 42 15.83 7.52 -19.12
C HIS A 42 15.34 6.94 -20.45
N GLU A 43 14.83 5.73 -20.49
CA GLU A 43 14.11 5.24 -21.66
C GLU A 43 12.89 6.10 -22.01
N PRO A 44 12.57 6.26 -23.30
CA PRO A 44 11.32 6.90 -23.71
C PRO A 44 10.12 6.18 -23.10
N ALA A 45 9.22 6.93 -22.46
CA ALA A 45 8.08 6.37 -21.75
C ALA A 45 6.78 6.71 -22.48
N GLY A 46 6.08 5.67 -22.93
CA GLY A 46 4.75 5.79 -23.54
C GLY A 46 3.68 4.99 -22.80
N ARG A 47 4.08 4.26 -21.77
CA ARG A 47 3.20 3.33 -21.07
C ARG A 47 3.36 3.46 -19.55
N PHE A 48 2.25 3.24 -18.84
CA PHE A 48 2.25 3.03 -17.39
C PHE A 48 1.68 1.64 -17.09
N TYR A 49 1.78 1.19 -15.87
CA TYR A 49 1.55 -0.20 -15.55
C TYR A 49 0.67 -0.37 -14.31
N LEU A 50 -0.12 -1.44 -14.31
CA LEU A 50 -0.82 -1.98 -13.14
C LEU A 50 -0.21 -3.34 -12.80
N LEU A 51 0.31 -3.49 -11.60
CA LEU A 51 0.79 -4.78 -11.10
C LEU A 51 -0.38 -5.64 -10.62
N LEU A 52 -0.52 -6.85 -11.18
CA LEU A 52 -1.54 -7.82 -10.79
C LEU A 52 -1.02 -8.84 -9.78
N ARG A 53 0.23 -9.29 -9.99
CA ARG A 53 0.90 -10.31 -9.14
C ARG A 53 2.39 -10.06 -9.11
N GLY A 54 3.04 -10.58 -8.07
CA GLY A 54 4.47 -10.43 -7.89
C GLY A 54 4.85 -9.16 -7.16
N GLN A 55 6.12 -8.76 -7.28
CA GLN A 55 6.66 -7.51 -6.75
C GLN A 55 7.65 -6.91 -7.73
N ILE A 56 7.61 -5.59 -7.89
CA ILE A 56 8.50 -4.82 -8.74
C ILE A 56 9.19 -3.76 -7.90
N LYS A 57 10.52 -3.65 -7.98
CA LYS A 57 11.27 -2.53 -7.43
C LYS A 57 11.39 -1.42 -8.46
N LEU A 58 11.17 -0.18 -8.03
CA LEU A 58 11.55 1.02 -8.76
C LEU A 58 12.87 1.52 -8.18
N PHE A 59 13.87 1.74 -9.03
CA PHE A 59 15.22 2.08 -8.58
C PHE A 59 15.88 3.13 -9.46
N ARG A 60 16.87 3.83 -8.89
CA ARG A 60 17.78 4.71 -9.61
C ARG A 60 19.20 4.16 -9.55
N LEU A 61 19.91 4.30 -10.66
CA LEU A 61 21.35 4.09 -10.69
C LEU A 61 22.04 5.42 -10.39
N GLY A 62 22.86 5.44 -9.35
CA GLY A 62 23.73 6.55 -9.03
C GLY A 62 24.93 6.63 -10.00
N PRO A 63 25.70 7.76 -10.01
CA PRO A 63 26.86 7.94 -10.88
C PRO A 63 27.92 6.84 -10.75
N ASN A 64 28.00 6.20 -9.60
CA ASN A 64 28.98 5.14 -9.31
C ASN A 64 28.41 3.72 -9.58
N GLY A 65 27.26 3.59 -10.26
CA GLY A 65 26.60 2.33 -10.53
C GLY A 65 25.85 1.74 -9.33
N ASN A 66 25.84 2.40 -8.19
CA ASN A 66 25.08 1.96 -7.01
C ASN A 66 23.58 2.12 -7.26
N GLU A 67 22.85 1.06 -6.99
CA GLU A 67 21.39 1.05 -7.07
C GLU A 67 20.78 1.62 -5.78
N LYS A 68 19.83 2.54 -5.93
CA LYS A 68 18.99 3.03 -4.84
C LYS A 68 17.53 2.65 -5.14
N VAL A 69 16.99 1.74 -4.35
CA VAL A 69 15.55 1.41 -4.40
C VAL A 69 14.76 2.62 -3.90
N ILE A 70 13.81 3.06 -4.71
CA ILE A 70 12.92 4.20 -4.42
C ILE A 70 11.58 3.69 -3.87
N GLU A 71 11.05 2.60 -4.47
CA GLU A 71 9.75 2.05 -4.12
C GLU A 71 9.70 0.55 -4.43
N ILE A 72 8.91 -0.19 -3.66
CA ILE A 72 8.51 -1.56 -3.97
C ILE A 72 7.01 -1.55 -4.28
N VAL A 73 6.68 -1.79 -5.54
CA VAL A 73 5.30 -1.85 -6.03
C VAL A 73 4.70 -3.20 -5.63
N THR A 74 3.49 -3.15 -5.08
CA THR A 74 2.71 -4.32 -4.67
C THR A 74 1.47 -4.51 -5.55
N PRO A 75 0.84 -5.69 -5.56
CA PRO A 75 -0.35 -5.96 -6.38
C PRO A 75 -1.47 -4.94 -6.18
N CYS A 76 -2.23 -4.70 -7.25
CA CYS A 76 -3.29 -3.70 -7.40
C CYS A 76 -2.81 -2.24 -7.41
N SER A 77 -1.51 -1.98 -7.38
CA SER A 77 -0.92 -0.65 -7.52
C SER A 77 -0.56 -0.34 -8.97
N THR A 78 -0.80 0.92 -9.38
CA THR A 78 -0.27 1.47 -10.62
C THR A 78 1.09 2.12 -10.36
N PHE A 79 1.93 2.17 -11.38
CA PHE A 79 3.21 2.88 -11.35
C PHE A 79 3.55 3.43 -12.74
N ALA A 80 4.41 4.44 -12.76
CA ALA A 80 4.76 5.23 -13.95
C ALA A 80 3.59 6.05 -14.55
N GLU A 81 2.47 6.19 -13.85
CA GLU A 81 1.28 6.92 -14.32
C GLU A 81 1.50 8.43 -14.43
N ALA A 82 2.41 9.00 -13.63
CA ALA A 82 2.73 10.43 -13.69
C ALA A 82 3.26 10.87 -15.06
N LEU A 83 3.78 9.94 -15.85
CA LEU A 83 4.34 10.20 -17.19
C LEU A 83 3.29 10.66 -18.20
N MET A 84 2.00 10.33 -17.99
CA MET A 84 0.91 10.77 -18.86
C MET A 84 0.71 12.29 -18.87
N PHE A 85 1.25 13.01 -17.87
CA PHE A 85 1.14 14.46 -17.75
C PHE A 85 2.36 15.21 -18.28
N LEU A 86 3.40 14.51 -18.77
CA LEU A 86 4.63 15.08 -19.28
C LEU A 86 4.60 15.18 -20.81
N GLU A 87 5.16 16.25 -21.37
CA GLU A 87 5.21 16.47 -22.83
C GLU A 87 6.19 15.51 -23.54
N ARG A 88 7.31 15.21 -22.90
CA ARG A 88 8.34 14.28 -23.43
C ARG A 88 8.72 13.30 -22.31
N PRO A 89 7.87 12.30 -22.06
CA PRO A 89 8.09 11.42 -20.94
C PRO A 89 9.29 10.49 -21.17
N THR A 90 10.16 10.45 -20.15
CA THR A 90 11.16 9.41 -19.99
C THR A 90 10.99 8.79 -18.60
N TYR A 91 11.29 7.52 -18.43
CA TYR A 91 11.22 6.90 -17.12
C TYR A 91 12.27 7.51 -16.18
N PRO A 92 11.87 8.14 -15.05
CA PRO A 92 12.81 8.74 -14.10
C PRO A 92 13.54 7.70 -13.23
N VAL A 93 13.12 6.45 -13.31
CA VAL A 93 13.62 5.30 -12.56
C VAL A 93 13.62 4.07 -13.47
N GLY A 94 14.39 3.04 -13.13
CA GLY A 94 14.25 1.70 -13.71
C GLY A 94 13.20 0.89 -12.94
N ALA A 95 12.61 -0.12 -13.58
CA ALA A 95 11.69 -1.08 -12.97
C ALA A 95 12.16 -2.51 -13.22
N GLN A 96 12.31 -3.29 -12.14
CA GLN A 96 12.77 -4.68 -12.19
C GLN A 96 11.95 -5.54 -11.23
N THR A 97 11.63 -6.75 -11.62
CA THR A 97 10.92 -7.71 -10.78
C THR A 97 11.81 -8.20 -9.63
N LEU A 98 11.21 -8.35 -8.45
CA LEU A 98 11.81 -9.03 -7.29
C LEU A 98 11.38 -10.49 -7.18
N GLN A 99 10.38 -10.88 -7.95
CA GLN A 99 9.86 -12.22 -8.15
C GLN A 99 9.01 -12.21 -9.41
N ALA A 100 8.75 -13.37 -10.01
CA ALA A 100 7.91 -13.46 -11.21
C ALA A 100 6.62 -12.63 -11.05
N ALA A 101 6.33 -11.79 -12.03
CA ALA A 101 5.29 -10.78 -11.95
C ALA A 101 4.37 -10.79 -13.16
N GLU A 102 3.16 -10.30 -12.96
CA GLU A 102 2.15 -10.12 -14.00
C GLU A 102 1.69 -8.66 -13.96
N VAL A 103 1.85 -7.94 -15.08
CA VAL A 103 1.44 -6.53 -15.19
C VAL A 103 0.48 -6.31 -16.37
N ILE A 104 -0.37 -5.31 -16.26
CA ILE A 104 -1.10 -4.72 -17.39
C ILE A 104 -0.39 -3.42 -17.75
N SER A 105 0.09 -3.37 -18.99
CA SER A 105 0.70 -2.20 -19.61
C SER A 105 -0.39 -1.38 -20.29
N VAL A 106 -0.52 -0.10 -19.98
CA VAL A 106 -1.56 0.81 -20.47
C VAL A 106 -0.92 1.94 -21.29
N ASP A 107 -1.53 2.31 -22.42
CA ASP A 107 -1.09 3.43 -23.23
C ASP A 107 -1.34 4.76 -22.52
N ALA A 108 -0.27 5.47 -22.18
CA ALA A 108 -0.33 6.72 -21.42
C ALA A 108 -0.97 7.87 -22.22
N ALA A 109 -0.69 7.93 -23.53
CA ALA A 109 -1.19 9.00 -24.38
C ALA A 109 -2.70 8.86 -24.65
N ASP A 110 -3.17 7.63 -24.89
CA ASP A 110 -4.61 7.39 -25.08
C ASP A 110 -5.39 7.58 -23.78
N PHE A 111 -4.85 7.13 -22.65
CA PHE A 111 -5.46 7.34 -21.35
C PHE A 111 -5.55 8.83 -21.01
N ALA A 112 -4.47 9.61 -21.24
CA ALA A 112 -4.49 11.06 -21.06
C ALA A 112 -5.50 11.76 -21.97
N ARG A 113 -5.66 11.29 -23.22
CA ARG A 113 -6.68 11.82 -24.16
C ARG A 113 -8.08 11.52 -23.65
N MET A 114 -8.35 10.31 -23.19
CA MET A 114 -9.63 9.92 -22.59
C MET A 114 -9.98 10.83 -21.40
N LEU A 115 -9.02 11.14 -20.54
CA LEU A 115 -9.22 12.06 -19.41
C LEU A 115 -9.58 13.49 -19.88
N ARG A 116 -8.92 13.99 -20.94
CA ARG A 116 -9.26 15.32 -21.50
C ARG A 116 -10.67 15.37 -22.10
N GLU A 117 -11.19 14.24 -22.54
CA GLU A 117 -12.55 14.12 -23.09
C GLU A 117 -13.63 14.05 -21.99
N SER A 118 -13.25 13.82 -20.71
CA SER A 118 -14.18 13.66 -19.59
C SER A 118 -13.70 14.40 -18.34
N VAL A 119 -14.15 15.64 -18.20
CA VAL A 119 -13.85 16.49 -17.04
C VAL A 119 -14.34 15.84 -15.74
N ASP A 120 -15.52 15.22 -15.76
CA ASP A 120 -16.08 14.55 -14.58
C ASP A 120 -15.17 13.41 -14.10
N THR A 121 -14.61 12.62 -15.03
CA THR A 121 -13.63 11.57 -14.69
C THR A 121 -12.37 12.16 -14.06
N CYS A 122 -11.89 13.30 -14.58
CA CYS A 122 -10.75 13.99 -13.98
C CYS A 122 -11.04 14.44 -12.54
N PHE A 123 -12.21 15.03 -12.29
CA PHE A 123 -12.59 15.46 -10.93
C PHE A 123 -12.72 14.27 -9.98
N MET A 124 -13.28 13.13 -10.42
CA MET A 124 -13.35 11.92 -9.59
C MET A 124 -11.95 11.42 -9.23
N LEU A 125 -11.04 11.31 -10.19
CA LEU A 125 -9.67 10.86 -9.95
C LEU A 125 -8.90 11.83 -9.03
N MET A 126 -9.03 13.14 -9.23
CA MET A 126 -8.43 14.14 -8.34
C MET A 126 -8.97 14.04 -6.92
N GLY A 127 -10.27 13.78 -6.75
CA GLY A 127 -10.89 13.55 -5.46
C GLY A 127 -10.29 12.34 -4.74
N ASP A 128 -10.16 11.21 -5.45
CA ASP A 128 -9.57 9.97 -4.91
C ASP A 128 -8.08 10.16 -4.56
N MET A 129 -7.30 10.83 -5.42
CA MET A 129 -5.90 11.17 -5.15
C MET A 129 -5.76 12.10 -3.93
N SER A 130 -6.64 13.09 -3.80
CA SER A 130 -6.67 14.01 -2.66
C SER A 130 -6.99 13.30 -1.35
N GLN A 131 -7.91 12.33 -1.37
CA GLN A 131 -8.22 11.50 -0.20
C GLN A 131 -7.03 10.61 0.18
N ARG A 132 -6.38 9.99 -0.81
CA ARG A 132 -5.19 9.16 -0.59
C ARG A 132 -4.03 9.97 -0.01
N LEU A 133 -3.78 11.18 -0.54
CA LEU A 133 -2.77 12.09 -0.01
C LEU A 133 -3.06 12.46 1.45
N ARG A 134 -4.29 12.80 1.79
CA ARG A 134 -4.68 13.09 3.19
C ARG A 134 -4.46 11.87 4.10
N GLY A 135 -4.72 10.67 3.60
CA GLY A 135 -4.42 9.44 4.35
C GLY A 135 -2.94 9.29 4.65
N LEU A 136 -2.08 9.45 3.63
CA LEU A 136 -0.63 9.39 3.81
C LEU A 136 -0.10 10.48 4.76
N ILE A 137 -0.65 11.71 4.70
CA ILE A 137 -0.29 12.78 5.64
C ILE A 137 -0.64 12.36 7.08
N ARG A 138 -1.83 11.80 7.31
CA ARG A 138 -2.21 11.30 8.65
C ARG A 138 -1.28 10.20 9.13
N GLU A 139 -0.90 9.27 8.24
CA GLU A 139 0.05 8.20 8.57
C GLU A 139 1.42 8.77 8.97
N ILE A 140 1.91 9.80 8.27
CA ILE A 140 3.14 10.53 8.62
C ILE A 140 2.99 11.23 9.97
N ASP A 141 1.87 11.91 10.21
CA ASP A 141 1.59 12.58 11.48
C ASP A 141 1.54 11.57 12.63
N ASP A 142 0.88 10.43 12.45
CA ASP A 142 0.84 9.35 13.42
C ASP A 142 2.23 8.78 13.71
N LEU A 143 3.06 8.59 12.67
CA LEU A 143 4.43 8.14 12.84
C LEU A 143 5.31 9.16 13.55
N SER A 144 5.09 10.45 13.34
CA SER A 144 5.91 11.52 13.91
C SER A 144 5.48 11.93 15.32
N LEU A 145 4.17 11.94 15.59
CA LEU A 145 3.59 12.44 16.86
C LEU A 145 3.36 11.32 17.88
N ASN A 146 3.18 10.09 17.44
CA ASN A 146 2.84 8.98 18.31
C ASN A 146 4.08 8.25 18.81
N SER A 147 4.22 8.08 20.13
CA SER A 147 5.26 7.23 20.71
C SER A 147 5.08 5.77 20.25
N ALA A 148 6.16 5.01 20.19
CA ALA A 148 6.10 3.59 19.85
C ALA A 148 5.12 2.82 20.76
N THR A 149 5.04 3.19 22.05
CA THR A 149 4.09 2.59 23.01
C THR A 149 2.65 2.83 22.60
N CYS A 150 2.34 4.03 22.14
CA CYS A 150 1.02 4.44 21.71
C CYS A 150 0.56 3.66 20.46
N ARG A 151 1.44 3.53 19.45
CA ARG A 151 1.14 2.74 18.25
C ARG A 151 0.87 1.27 18.59
N VAL A 152 1.66 0.70 19.50
CA VAL A 152 1.47 -0.68 19.98
C VAL A 152 0.16 -0.82 20.74
N ALA A 153 -0.14 0.09 21.69
CA ALA A 153 -1.38 0.08 22.47
C ALA A 153 -2.62 0.24 21.56
N GLY A 154 -2.59 1.20 20.63
CA GLY A 154 -3.66 1.41 19.66
C GLY A 154 -3.92 0.16 18.80
N TYR A 155 -2.88 -0.48 18.28
CA TYR A 155 -3.02 -1.73 17.53
C TYR A 155 -3.67 -2.84 18.37
N LEU A 156 -3.22 -3.04 19.62
CA LEU A 156 -3.78 -4.07 20.51
C LEU A 156 -5.25 -3.82 20.80
N LEU A 157 -5.66 -2.58 20.96
CA LEU A 157 -7.06 -2.19 21.13
C LEU A 157 -7.90 -2.49 19.88
N THR A 158 -7.40 -2.18 18.68
CA THR A 158 -8.14 -2.45 17.43
C THR A 158 -8.34 -3.95 17.16
N LYS A 159 -7.44 -4.79 17.68
CA LYS A 159 -7.53 -6.26 17.54
C LYS A 159 -8.38 -6.91 18.63
N SER A 160 -8.61 -6.22 19.74
CA SER A 160 -9.48 -6.72 20.81
C SER A 160 -10.95 -6.39 20.53
N SER A 161 -11.83 -7.38 20.71
CA SER A 161 -13.28 -7.12 20.72
C SER A 161 -13.67 -6.25 21.93
N PRO A 162 -14.70 -5.39 21.81
CA PRO A 162 -15.21 -4.63 22.96
C PRO A 162 -15.56 -5.51 24.17
N ASP A 163 -16.07 -6.70 23.92
CA ASP A 163 -16.51 -7.66 24.94
C ASP A 163 -15.49 -8.80 25.19
N GLY A 164 -14.35 -8.81 24.47
CA GLY A 164 -13.34 -9.88 24.54
C GLY A 164 -11.98 -9.36 24.98
N ALA A 165 -11.52 -9.86 26.14
CA ALA A 165 -10.19 -9.51 26.67
C ALA A 165 -9.03 -10.27 25.97
N THR A 166 -9.32 -11.29 25.15
CA THR A 166 -8.31 -12.21 24.58
C THR A 166 -8.40 -12.29 23.08
N PHE A 167 -7.24 -12.23 22.40
CA PHE A 167 -7.13 -12.45 20.94
C PHE A 167 -5.77 -13.09 20.60
N GLU A 168 -5.62 -13.55 19.36
CA GLU A 168 -4.36 -14.08 18.85
C GLU A 168 -3.71 -13.11 17.85
N LEU A 169 -2.39 -12.98 17.94
CA LEU A 169 -1.61 -12.26 16.93
C LEU A 169 -1.54 -13.10 15.66
N GLU A 170 -2.13 -12.61 14.59
CA GLU A 170 -2.21 -13.27 13.27
C GLU A 170 -0.84 -13.34 12.55
N VAL A 171 0.12 -12.53 12.98
CA VAL A 171 1.44 -12.43 12.37
C VAL A 171 2.55 -12.49 13.44
N PRO A 172 3.76 -12.92 13.07
CA PRO A 172 4.91 -12.92 13.98
C PRO A 172 5.18 -11.51 14.55
N LYS A 173 5.64 -11.45 15.80
CA LYS A 173 5.96 -10.18 16.51
C LYS A 173 6.92 -9.29 15.72
N GLN A 174 7.86 -9.87 15.00
CA GLN A 174 8.83 -9.15 14.17
C GLN A 174 8.14 -8.45 12.98
N THR A 175 7.20 -9.13 12.31
CA THR A 175 6.39 -8.54 11.22
C THR A 175 5.48 -7.44 11.75
N LEU A 176 4.90 -7.64 12.95
CA LEU A 176 4.07 -6.65 13.60
C LEU A 176 4.87 -5.40 14.00
N ALA A 177 6.05 -5.57 14.56
CA ALA A 177 6.97 -4.48 14.88
C ALA A 177 7.28 -3.63 13.64
N SER A 178 7.63 -4.30 12.53
CA SER A 178 7.86 -3.63 11.24
C SER A 178 6.64 -2.86 10.75
N ARG A 179 5.45 -3.46 10.82
CA ARG A 179 4.18 -2.82 10.42
C ARG A 179 3.85 -1.58 11.24
N LEU A 180 4.21 -1.58 12.52
CA LEU A 180 4.00 -0.45 13.42
C LEU A 180 5.17 0.56 13.39
N SER A 181 6.14 0.39 12.48
CA SER A 181 7.36 1.21 12.39
C SER A 181 8.09 1.31 13.73
N VAL A 182 8.20 0.17 14.43
CA VAL A 182 8.89 0.02 15.72
C VAL A 182 10.00 -1.00 15.55
N GLN A 183 11.18 -0.74 16.10
CA GLN A 183 12.25 -1.72 16.12
C GLN A 183 11.83 -2.97 16.93
N PRO A 184 12.15 -4.20 16.49
CA PRO A 184 11.72 -5.44 17.15
C PRO A 184 12.07 -5.50 18.65
N GLU A 185 13.26 -4.99 19.02
CA GLU A 185 13.70 -4.90 20.40
C GLU A 185 12.84 -3.94 21.21
N THR A 186 12.51 -2.77 20.63
CA THR A 186 11.64 -1.77 21.24
C THR A 186 10.22 -2.31 21.42
N PHE A 187 9.68 -3.01 20.40
CA PHE A 187 8.40 -3.69 20.50
C PHE A 187 8.37 -4.71 21.64
N SER A 188 9.40 -5.56 21.72
CA SER A 188 9.53 -6.57 22.79
C SER A 188 9.62 -5.92 24.16
N ARG A 189 10.33 -4.79 24.30
CA ARG A 189 10.44 -4.03 25.55
C ARG A 189 9.10 -3.40 25.96
N ILE A 190 8.34 -2.85 24.99
CA ILE A 190 7.02 -2.29 25.26
C ILE A 190 6.07 -3.39 25.76
N ILE A 191 5.99 -4.52 25.08
CA ILE A 191 5.16 -5.66 25.49
C ILE A 191 5.51 -6.13 26.89
N ARG A 192 6.82 -6.23 27.21
CA ARG A 192 7.27 -6.60 28.55
C ARG A 192 6.81 -5.59 29.61
N ASN A 193 7.03 -4.29 29.38
CA ASN A 193 6.63 -3.24 30.31
C ASN A 193 5.12 -3.25 30.58
N LEU A 194 4.31 -3.38 29.53
CA LEU A 194 2.86 -3.48 29.67
C LEU A 194 2.43 -4.74 30.42
N SER A 195 3.17 -5.84 30.26
CA SER A 195 2.90 -7.07 31.00
C SER A 195 3.30 -6.96 32.49
N GLU A 196 4.44 -6.32 32.79
CA GLU A 196 4.89 -6.04 34.16
C GLU A 196 3.95 -5.10 34.93
N GLN A 197 3.29 -4.19 34.21
CA GLN A 197 2.27 -3.28 34.75
C GLN A 197 0.88 -3.93 34.87
N GLY A 198 0.72 -5.19 34.41
CA GLY A 198 -0.58 -5.88 34.46
C GLY A 198 -1.59 -5.41 33.40
N VAL A 199 -1.17 -4.52 32.48
CA VAL A 199 -2.03 -3.99 31.42
C VAL A 199 -2.41 -5.07 30.43
N LEU A 200 -1.50 -6.02 30.17
CA LEU A 200 -1.75 -7.19 29.30
C LEU A 200 -0.93 -8.40 29.75
N ALA A 201 -1.31 -9.59 29.26
CA ALA A 201 -0.53 -10.79 29.39
C ALA A 201 -0.34 -11.41 28.01
N VAL A 202 0.91 -11.86 27.69
CA VAL A 202 1.22 -12.49 26.40
C VAL A 202 1.78 -13.89 26.62
N ARG A 203 1.12 -14.88 26.01
CA ARG A 203 1.58 -16.29 26.01
C ARG A 203 1.68 -16.78 24.57
N GLY A 204 2.91 -16.82 24.01
CA GLY A 204 3.12 -17.16 22.60
C GLY A 204 2.51 -16.10 21.67
N SER A 205 1.51 -16.48 20.87
CA SER A 205 0.70 -15.59 20.01
C SER A 205 -0.52 -15.03 20.72
N ARG A 206 -0.93 -15.59 21.87
CA ARG A 206 -2.14 -15.18 22.58
C ARG A 206 -1.89 -13.98 23.44
N VAL A 207 -2.72 -12.95 23.28
CA VAL A 207 -2.70 -11.71 24.07
C VAL A 207 -4.00 -11.62 24.86
N GLU A 208 -3.87 -11.30 26.13
CA GLU A 208 -4.97 -11.05 27.05
C GLU A 208 -4.82 -9.64 27.62
N ILE A 209 -5.85 -8.82 27.49
CA ILE A 209 -5.88 -7.45 28.03
C ILE A 209 -6.39 -7.52 29.47
N GLY A 210 -5.53 -7.15 30.43
CA GLY A 210 -5.85 -7.11 31.86
C GLY A 210 -6.49 -5.79 32.26
N ASP A 211 -5.95 -4.67 31.77
CA ASP A 211 -6.48 -3.32 32.04
C ASP A 211 -6.69 -2.57 30.70
N ARG A 212 -7.94 -2.62 30.22
CA ARG A 212 -8.34 -1.96 28.98
C ARG A 212 -8.35 -0.45 29.08
N GLU A 213 -8.69 0.09 30.23
CA GLU A 213 -8.77 1.54 30.44
C GLU A 213 -7.37 2.16 30.41
N GLN A 214 -6.40 1.54 31.10
CA GLN A 214 -5.00 1.97 31.06
C GLN A 214 -4.41 1.81 29.65
N LEU A 215 -4.72 0.73 28.93
CA LEU A 215 -4.30 0.54 27.54
C LEU A 215 -4.87 1.64 26.63
N GLN A 216 -6.11 2.04 26.85
CA GLN A 216 -6.79 3.11 26.11
C GLN A 216 -6.18 4.49 26.41
N GLN A 217 -5.83 4.76 27.68
CA GLN A 217 -5.11 5.97 28.05
C GLN A 217 -3.74 6.05 27.35
N LEU A 218 -3.00 4.95 27.32
CA LEU A 218 -1.71 4.89 26.61
C LEU A 218 -1.87 5.09 25.10
N ALA A 219 -2.95 4.61 24.49
CA ALA A 219 -3.25 4.85 23.10
C ALA A 219 -3.71 6.30 22.82
N ASN A 220 -4.40 6.95 23.77
CA ASN A 220 -4.96 8.30 23.62
C ASN A 220 -3.97 9.43 23.95
N VAL A 221 -2.88 9.16 24.70
CA VAL A 221 -1.83 10.15 25.02
C VAL A 221 -1.24 10.79 23.74
N CYS A 222 -1.43 10.18 22.59
CA CYS A 222 -0.89 10.61 21.32
C CYS A 222 -1.91 11.30 20.38
N GLY A 223 -3.04 11.74 20.91
CA GLY A 223 -4.08 12.41 20.13
C GLY A 223 -5.10 11.42 19.51
N GLN A 224 -6.36 11.75 19.70
CA GLN A 224 -7.47 10.99 19.15
C GLN A 224 -7.35 10.88 17.63
N THR A 225 -7.09 9.70 17.12
CA THR A 225 -7.43 9.33 15.76
C THR A 225 -8.56 8.32 15.82
N ASP A 226 -9.78 8.84 15.94
CA ASP A 226 -10.95 8.12 15.45
C ASP A 226 -10.83 8.06 13.93
N VAL A 227 -10.31 6.99 13.41
CA VAL A 227 -10.72 6.30 12.16
C VAL A 227 -9.85 5.06 12.01
N SER A 228 -10.46 3.91 11.88
CA SER A 228 -9.83 2.67 11.44
C SER A 228 -9.10 2.90 10.10
N LEU A 229 -7.77 3.04 10.15
CA LEU A 229 -6.90 3.21 8.97
C LEU A 229 -6.91 1.98 8.06
N ALA A 230 -7.41 0.84 8.55
CA ALA A 230 -7.54 -0.38 7.78
C ALA A 230 -8.60 -0.30 6.68
N ASP A 231 -9.66 0.50 6.88
CA ASP A 231 -10.83 0.52 5.99
C ASP A 231 -10.76 1.60 4.90
N THR A 232 -9.85 2.58 5.01
CA THR A 232 -9.85 3.72 4.10
C THR A 232 -8.96 3.53 2.86
N PHE A 233 -8.01 2.58 2.85
CA PHE A 233 -6.97 2.49 1.80
C PHE A 233 -6.64 1.09 1.28
N HIS A 234 -7.30 0.06 1.76
CA HIS A 234 -7.24 -1.23 1.11
C HIS A 234 -8.40 -1.31 0.09
N TYR A 235 -8.05 -1.14 -1.20
CA TYR A 235 -8.72 -1.91 -2.21
C TYR A 235 -8.24 -3.35 -1.99
N PRO A 236 -9.06 -4.22 -1.38
CA PRO A 236 -8.63 -5.58 -1.16
C PRO A 236 -8.48 -6.22 -2.53
N CYS A 237 -7.24 -6.54 -2.90
CA CYS A 237 -7.02 -7.40 -4.04
C CYS A 237 -7.71 -8.74 -3.73
N PRO A 238 -8.76 -9.12 -4.44
CA PRO A 238 -9.45 -10.37 -4.15
C PRO A 238 -8.46 -11.52 -4.29
N PRO A 239 -8.54 -12.56 -3.43
CA PRO A 239 -7.63 -13.71 -3.49
C PRO A 239 -7.64 -14.32 -4.89
N ALA A 240 -6.46 -14.62 -5.40
CA ALA A 240 -6.29 -15.26 -6.70
C ALA A 240 -7.05 -16.59 -6.70
N LYS A 241 -7.99 -16.78 -7.63
CA LYS A 241 -8.60 -18.09 -7.83
C LYS A 241 -7.50 -19.08 -8.20
N PRO A 242 -7.42 -20.26 -7.54
CA PRO A 242 -6.50 -21.31 -7.95
C PRO A 242 -6.82 -21.68 -9.40
N ARG A 243 -5.78 -21.83 -10.20
CA ARG A 243 -5.92 -22.40 -11.56
C ARG A 243 -6.29 -23.86 -11.38
N GLY A 244 -7.50 -24.24 -11.79
CA GLY A 244 -7.87 -25.61 -12.08
C GLY A 244 -7.20 -26.10 -13.36
#